data_b3585db0f4532a13c9a71ce46673ce18
#
_entry.id   b3585db0f4532a13c9a71ce46673ce18
#
_cell.length_a   1.000
_cell.length_b   1.000
_cell.length_c   1.000
_cell.angle_alpha   90.00
_cell.angle_beta   90.00
_cell.angle_gamma   90.00
#
_symmetry.space_group_name_H-M   'P 1'
#
loop_
_entity.id
_entity.type
_entity.pdbx_description
1 polymer ?
#
loop_
_entity_poly.entity_id
_entity_poly.type
_entity_poly.pdbx_seq_one_letter_code
_entity_poly.pdbx_strand_id
1 'polypeptide(L)'
;MPNYRLDAIDRRILAALQRDARLTNVQLAEEVSLSPSPCLRRVRQLEAAGLIRGYHAELDRGGVGLGLTVFVGIKVERHHQAQADAFREAIVALPEVVSAHLVSGESDFLLQVVVADLAAYERFLTGTLLRLPGVTDIRSNFAIQTVKAQGPLPLAGLDVTPAPGAGASRSP
;
A
#
# COMPACT_ATOMS: atom_id res chain seq x y z
N MET A 1 -15.41 -10.60 -9.28
CA MET A 1 -14.13 -11.26 -8.97
C MET A 1 -14.45 -12.72 -8.66
N PRO A 2 -13.76 -13.71 -9.24
CA PRO A 2 -13.95 -15.10 -8.82
C PRO A 2 -13.61 -15.20 -7.32
N ASN A 3 -14.46 -15.93 -6.62
CA ASN A 3 -14.40 -16.11 -5.17
C ASN A 3 -13.27 -17.12 -4.85
N TYR A 4 -11.98 -16.66 -4.89
CA TYR A 4 -10.85 -17.53 -4.62
C TYR A 4 -10.78 -17.80 -3.11
N ARG A 5 -10.95 -19.05 -2.71
CA ARG A 5 -10.87 -19.48 -1.32
C ARG A 5 -9.44 -19.95 -1.03
N LEU A 6 -8.73 -19.22 -0.17
CA LEU A 6 -7.38 -19.60 0.27
C LEU A 6 -7.43 -20.89 1.10
N ASP A 7 -6.65 -21.89 0.71
CA ASP A 7 -6.40 -23.06 1.54
C ASP A 7 -5.13 -22.89 2.42
N ALA A 8 -4.82 -23.91 3.21
CA ALA A 8 -3.64 -23.88 4.09
C ALA A 8 -2.32 -23.83 3.31
N ILE A 9 -2.28 -24.40 2.12
CA ILE A 9 -1.09 -24.41 1.26
C ILE A 9 -0.90 -23.02 0.62
N ASP A 10 -1.97 -22.40 0.16
CA ASP A 10 -1.94 -21.04 -0.40
C ASP A 10 -1.43 -20.04 0.63
N ARG A 11 -1.88 -20.16 1.89
CA ARG A 11 -1.38 -19.31 3.00
C ARG A 11 0.11 -19.51 3.23
N ARG A 12 0.63 -20.74 3.15
CA ARG A 12 2.08 -21.00 3.28
C ARG A 12 2.86 -20.39 2.11
N ILE A 13 2.35 -20.53 0.88
CA ILE A 13 2.94 -19.89 -0.30
C ILE A 13 3.01 -18.37 -0.12
N LEU A 14 1.90 -17.73 0.26
CA LEU A 14 1.86 -16.29 0.49
C LEU A 14 2.77 -15.85 1.64
N ALA A 15 2.85 -16.61 2.74
CA ALA A 15 3.74 -16.32 3.85
C ALA A 15 5.22 -16.43 3.45
N ALA A 16 5.59 -17.43 2.67
CA ALA A 16 6.95 -17.60 2.15
C ALA A 16 7.33 -16.44 1.22
N LEU A 17 6.46 -16.09 0.27
CA LEU A 17 6.70 -15.00 -0.68
C LEU A 17 6.69 -13.60 -0.04
N GLN A 18 5.95 -13.40 1.06
CA GLN A 18 6.04 -12.15 1.84
C GLN A 18 7.39 -12.01 2.58
N ARG A 19 8.01 -13.12 2.94
CA ARG A 19 9.32 -13.14 3.59
C ARG A 19 10.46 -12.99 2.58
N ASP A 20 10.39 -13.73 1.48
CA ASP A 20 11.37 -13.67 0.39
C ASP A 20 10.68 -13.88 -0.96
N ALA A 21 10.48 -12.77 -1.67
CA ALA A 21 9.90 -12.76 -3.01
C ALA A 21 10.86 -13.29 -4.10
N ARG A 22 12.12 -13.58 -3.77
CA ARG A 22 13.14 -14.10 -4.70
C ARG A 22 13.26 -15.61 -4.70
N LEU A 23 12.49 -16.31 -3.87
CA LEU A 23 12.47 -17.76 -3.88
C LEU A 23 12.19 -18.29 -5.29
N THR A 24 13.04 -19.21 -5.76
CA THR A 24 12.75 -19.96 -6.98
C THR A 24 11.52 -20.86 -6.75
N ASN A 25 10.86 -21.23 -7.83
CA ASN A 25 9.70 -22.13 -7.70
C ASN A 25 10.06 -23.49 -7.04
N VAL A 26 11.31 -23.97 -7.21
CA VAL A 26 11.79 -25.19 -6.58
C VAL A 26 11.90 -25.00 -5.07
N GLN A 27 12.57 -23.94 -4.63
CA GLN A 27 12.71 -23.60 -3.19
C GLN A 27 11.36 -23.38 -2.53
N LEU A 28 10.46 -22.63 -3.18
CA LEU A 28 9.11 -22.42 -2.68
C LEU A 28 8.33 -23.73 -2.54
N ALA A 29 8.42 -24.62 -3.56
CA ALA A 29 7.75 -25.91 -3.53
C ALA A 29 8.24 -26.79 -2.38
N GLU A 30 9.56 -26.85 -2.15
CA GLU A 30 10.16 -27.57 -1.03
C GLU A 30 9.63 -27.03 0.31
N GLU A 31 9.61 -25.70 0.48
CA GLU A 31 9.14 -25.07 1.72
C GLU A 31 7.67 -25.36 2.04
N VAL A 32 6.82 -25.38 1.00
CA VAL A 32 5.39 -25.67 1.17
C VAL A 32 5.02 -27.16 1.03
N SER A 33 6.04 -28.04 0.90
CA SER A 33 5.88 -29.48 0.77
C SER A 33 5.03 -29.89 -0.45
N LEU A 34 5.35 -29.29 -1.60
CA LEU A 34 4.79 -29.61 -2.91
C LEU A 34 5.87 -30.01 -3.91
N SER A 35 5.48 -30.65 -5.02
CA SER A 35 6.34 -30.69 -6.20
C SER A 35 6.26 -29.38 -6.99
N PRO A 36 7.31 -29.04 -7.79
CA PRO A 36 7.42 -27.73 -8.45
C PRO A 36 6.22 -27.36 -9.34
N SER A 37 5.68 -28.32 -10.11
CA SER A 37 4.58 -28.02 -11.05
C SER A 37 3.25 -27.63 -10.36
N PRO A 38 2.75 -28.34 -9.35
CA PRO A 38 1.60 -27.89 -8.56
C PRO A 38 1.84 -26.57 -7.84
N CYS A 39 3.06 -26.33 -7.31
CA CYS A 39 3.41 -25.08 -6.65
C CYS A 39 3.29 -23.92 -7.63
N LEU A 40 3.92 -23.98 -8.80
CA LEU A 40 3.84 -22.96 -9.84
C LEU A 40 2.39 -22.68 -10.27
N ARG A 41 1.57 -23.73 -10.43
CA ARG A 41 0.17 -23.56 -10.78
C ARG A 41 -0.59 -22.75 -9.71
N ARG A 42 -0.33 -23.01 -8.43
CA ARG A 42 -0.96 -22.26 -7.32
C ARG A 42 -0.52 -20.80 -7.29
N VAL A 43 0.78 -20.53 -7.44
CA VAL A 43 1.28 -19.15 -7.53
C VAL A 43 0.58 -18.38 -8.63
N ARG A 44 0.49 -18.95 -9.84
CA ARG A 44 -0.22 -18.34 -10.98
C ARG A 44 -1.72 -18.11 -10.71
N GLN A 45 -2.36 -19.00 -9.97
CA GLN A 45 -3.76 -18.83 -9.57
C GLN A 45 -3.91 -17.67 -8.56
N LEU A 46 -2.99 -17.52 -7.60
CA LEU A 46 -2.98 -16.41 -6.64
C LEU A 46 -2.71 -15.07 -7.33
N GLU A 47 -1.82 -15.04 -8.32
CA GLU A 47 -1.57 -13.88 -9.17
C GLU A 47 -2.81 -13.52 -10.01
N ALA A 48 -3.39 -14.49 -10.72
CA ALA A 48 -4.58 -14.30 -11.54
C ALA A 48 -5.81 -13.86 -10.72
N ALA A 49 -5.90 -14.31 -9.46
CA ALA A 49 -6.93 -13.89 -8.52
C ALA A 49 -6.68 -12.48 -7.93
N GLY A 50 -5.52 -11.86 -8.21
CA GLY A 50 -5.13 -10.55 -7.67
C GLY A 50 -4.77 -10.57 -6.18
N LEU A 51 -4.54 -11.75 -5.59
CA LEU A 51 -4.09 -11.89 -4.22
C LEU A 51 -2.59 -11.57 -4.09
N ILE A 52 -1.80 -11.93 -5.08
CA ILE A 52 -0.45 -11.41 -5.30
C ILE A 52 -0.58 -10.30 -6.35
N ARG A 53 -0.38 -9.06 -5.93
CA ARG A 53 -0.49 -7.88 -6.79
C ARG A 53 0.82 -7.46 -7.44
N GLY A 54 1.94 -8.02 -6.98
CA GLY A 54 3.27 -7.71 -7.49
C GLY A 54 4.36 -8.13 -6.52
N TYR A 55 5.60 -7.98 -6.99
CA TYR A 55 6.83 -8.24 -6.24
C TYR A 55 7.66 -6.96 -6.28
N HIS A 56 8.05 -6.44 -5.12
CA HIS A 56 8.74 -5.16 -5.01
C HIS A 56 10.02 -5.31 -4.20
N ALA A 57 11.05 -4.58 -4.59
CA ALA A 57 12.25 -4.44 -3.77
C ALA A 57 11.96 -3.47 -2.61
N GLU A 58 12.37 -3.85 -1.41
CA GLU A 58 12.45 -2.93 -0.28
C GLU A 58 13.79 -2.19 -0.35
N LEU A 59 13.74 -0.85 -0.34
CA LEU A 59 14.92 0.00 -0.45
C LEU A 59 15.26 0.62 0.91
N ASP A 60 16.54 0.68 1.24
CA ASP A 60 17.02 1.53 2.32
C ASP A 60 16.87 3.00 1.90
N ARG A 61 15.88 3.66 2.47
CA ARG A 61 15.54 5.06 2.15
C ARG A 61 16.71 6.01 2.42
N GLY A 62 17.42 5.81 3.52
CA GLY A 62 18.60 6.59 3.85
C GLY A 62 19.72 6.41 2.83
N GLY A 63 19.98 5.16 2.44
CA GLY A 63 20.98 4.81 1.46
C GLY A 63 20.73 5.37 0.06
N VAL A 64 19.46 5.57 -0.32
CA VAL A 64 19.09 6.21 -1.60
C VAL A 64 18.84 7.72 -1.48
N GLY A 65 19.17 8.34 -0.32
CA GLY A 65 19.06 9.78 -0.12
C GLY A 65 17.66 10.28 0.23
N LEU A 66 16.72 9.42 0.62
CA LEU A 66 15.35 9.76 1.02
C LEU A 66 15.16 9.59 2.53
N GLY A 67 15.94 10.35 3.32
CA GLY A 67 16.06 10.16 4.78
C GLY A 67 14.88 10.65 5.62
N LEU A 68 13.98 11.48 5.08
CA LEU A 68 12.89 12.05 5.84
C LEU A 68 11.54 11.44 5.47
N THR A 69 10.86 10.89 6.46
CA THR A 69 9.47 10.44 6.35
C THR A 69 8.56 11.36 7.15
N VAL A 70 7.48 11.83 6.52
CA VAL A 70 6.47 12.69 7.15
C VAL A 70 5.09 12.09 6.96
N PHE A 71 4.33 11.96 8.05
CA PHE A 71 2.92 11.61 8.01
C PHE A 71 2.09 12.89 8.00
N VAL A 72 1.36 13.11 6.91
CA VAL A 72 0.65 14.36 6.66
C VAL A 72 -0.85 14.11 6.72
N GLY A 73 -1.50 14.65 7.74
CA GLY A 73 -2.95 14.71 7.83
C GLY A 73 -3.48 15.90 7.03
N ILE A 74 -4.42 15.68 6.14
CA ILE A 74 -5.03 16.72 5.30
C ILE A 74 -6.52 16.76 5.52
N LYS A 75 -7.10 17.96 5.69
CA LYS A 75 -8.53 18.22 5.59
C LYS A 75 -8.85 18.83 4.24
N VAL A 76 -9.94 18.37 3.66
CA VAL A 76 -10.45 18.91 2.41
C VAL A 76 -11.86 19.47 2.61
N GLU A 77 -12.25 20.42 1.78
CA GLU A 77 -13.59 20.97 1.79
C GLU A 77 -14.60 19.90 1.37
N ARG A 78 -15.62 19.66 2.23
CA ARG A 78 -16.58 18.55 2.06
C ARG A 78 -17.76 18.87 1.16
N HIS A 79 -17.94 20.14 0.78
CA HIS A 79 -19.16 20.59 0.08
C HIS A 79 -19.21 20.29 -1.41
N HIS A 80 -18.11 19.84 -2.02
CA HIS A 80 -18.02 19.54 -3.45
C HIS A 80 -17.31 18.21 -3.70
N GLN A 81 -18.07 17.19 -4.06
CA GLN A 81 -17.56 15.86 -4.42
C GLN A 81 -16.46 15.94 -5.48
N ALA A 82 -16.64 16.83 -6.48
CA ALA A 82 -15.67 17.04 -7.55
C ALA A 82 -14.30 17.52 -7.03
N GLN A 83 -14.23 18.29 -5.96
CA GLN A 83 -12.96 18.73 -5.36
C GLN A 83 -12.26 17.59 -4.63
N ALA A 84 -13.02 16.72 -3.94
CA ALA A 84 -12.46 15.54 -3.28
C ALA A 84 -11.90 14.54 -4.30
N ASP A 85 -12.55 14.38 -5.44
CA ASP A 85 -12.08 13.50 -6.51
C ASP A 85 -10.85 14.09 -7.21
N ALA A 86 -10.85 15.40 -7.52
CA ALA A 86 -9.68 16.10 -8.06
C ALA A 86 -8.48 16.04 -7.10
N PHE A 87 -8.71 16.16 -5.78
CA PHE A 87 -7.67 15.98 -4.78
C PHE A 87 -7.08 14.56 -4.80
N ARG A 88 -7.94 13.52 -4.87
CA ARG A 88 -7.49 12.12 -4.95
C ARG A 88 -6.63 11.86 -6.18
N GLU A 89 -7.06 12.35 -7.34
CA GLU A 89 -6.29 12.22 -8.58
C GLU A 89 -4.94 12.92 -8.46
N ALA A 90 -4.92 14.13 -7.90
CA ALA A 90 -3.70 14.90 -7.71
C ALA A 90 -2.69 14.20 -6.80
N ILE A 91 -3.10 13.68 -5.62
CA ILE A 91 -2.16 13.02 -4.70
C ILE A 91 -1.61 11.72 -5.22
N VAL A 92 -2.36 10.96 -6.04
CA VAL A 92 -1.87 9.72 -6.66
C VAL A 92 -0.74 9.99 -7.64
N ALA A 93 -0.70 11.17 -8.25
CA ALA A 93 0.34 11.55 -9.22
C ALA A 93 1.63 12.07 -8.56
N LEU A 94 1.65 12.31 -7.23
CA LEU A 94 2.81 12.86 -6.53
C LEU A 94 3.82 11.78 -6.17
N PRO A 95 5.05 11.81 -6.71
CA PRO A 95 6.05 10.78 -6.44
C PRO A 95 6.55 10.77 -4.99
N GLU A 96 6.50 11.91 -4.29
CA GLU A 96 6.86 12.02 -2.88
C GLU A 96 5.85 11.32 -1.96
N VAL A 97 4.61 11.08 -2.43
CA VAL A 97 3.55 10.41 -1.68
C VAL A 97 3.64 8.91 -1.92
N VAL A 98 4.19 8.18 -0.96
CA VAL A 98 4.37 6.72 -1.05
C VAL A 98 3.16 5.93 -0.57
N SER A 99 2.28 6.53 0.22
CA SER A 99 0.95 5.99 0.53
C SER A 99 -0.05 7.09 0.86
N ALA A 100 -1.33 6.85 0.55
CA ALA A 100 -2.43 7.76 0.85
C ALA A 100 -3.66 6.97 1.28
N HIS A 101 -4.31 7.40 2.36
CA HIS A 101 -5.49 6.76 2.93
C HIS A 101 -6.57 7.79 3.21
N LEU A 102 -7.82 7.49 2.83
CA LEU A 102 -8.98 8.18 3.37
C LEU A 102 -9.19 7.63 4.79
N VAL A 103 -9.24 8.50 5.79
CA VAL A 103 -9.33 8.10 7.18
C VAL A 103 -10.53 8.75 7.88
N SER A 104 -10.95 8.16 8.99
CA SER A 104 -11.89 8.77 9.92
C SER A 104 -11.12 9.51 11.02
N GLY A 105 -11.72 10.58 11.56
CA GLY A 105 -11.12 11.35 12.66
C GLY A 105 -10.87 12.80 12.30
N GLU A 106 -9.78 13.37 12.82
CA GLU A 106 -9.48 14.80 12.64
C GLU A 106 -9.10 15.18 11.22
N SER A 107 -8.46 14.30 10.47
CA SER A 107 -8.09 14.49 9.07
C SER A 107 -8.99 13.66 8.16
N ASP A 108 -9.19 14.09 6.93
CA ASP A 108 -9.90 13.32 5.91
C ASP A 108 -8.95 12.38 5.18
N PHE A 109 -7.70 12.80 4.98
CA PHE A 109 -6.65 11.99 4.36
C PHE A 109 -5.40 11.93 5.23
N LEU A 110 -4.75 10.76 5.22
CA LEU A 110 -3.44 10.55 5.81
C LEU A 110 -2.49 10.11 4.70
N LEU A 111 -1.47 10.92 4.47
CA LEU A 111 -0.41 10.65 3.49
C LEU A 111 0.87 10.22 4.21
N GLN A 112 1.62 9.32 3.59
CA GLN A 112 3.02 9.12 3.93
C GLN A 112 3.87 9.75 2.83
N VAL A 113 4.59 10.79 3.18
CA VAL A 113 5.50 11.54 2.30
C VAL A 113 6.93 11.15 2.62
N VAL A 114 7.73 10.91 1.59
CA VAL A 114 9.15 10.56 1.71
C VAL A 114 9.96 11.50 0.83
N VAL A 115 10.90 12.21 1.46
CA VAL A 115 11.75 13.22 0.80
C VAL A 115 13.18 13.14 1.36
N ALA A 116 14.11 13.87 0.75
CA ALA A 116 15.51 13.86 1.18
C ALA A 116 15.69 14.41 2.59
N ASP A 117 15.15 15.61 2.85
CA ASP A 117 15.36 16.40 4.06
C ASP A 117 14.20 17.37 4.35
N LEU A 118 14.35 18.14 5.41
CA LEU A 118 13.35 19.13 5.82
C LEU A 118 13.16 20.25 4.78
N ALA A 119 14.22 20.68 4.11
CA ALA A 119 14.14 21.72 3.09
C ALA A 119 13.39 21.21 1.84
N ALA A 120 13.58 19.94 1.47
CA ALA A 120 12.79 19.29 0.43
C ALA A 120 11.31 19.19 0.82
N TYR A 121 11.02 18.87 2.09
CA TYR A 121 9.65 18.85 2.60
C TYR A 121 9.00 20.23 2.59
N GLU A 122 9.71 21.27 3.01
CA GLU A 122 9.21 22.64 2.98
C GLU A 122 8.81 23.08 1.56
N ARG A 123 9.67 22.79 0.56
CA ARG A 123 9.35 23.05 -0.85
C ARG A 123 8.12 22.27 -1.33
N PHE A 124 8.03 21.00 -0.97
CA PHE A 124 6.90 20.15 -1.30
C PHE A 124 5.60 20.65 -0.64
N LEU A 125 5.64 21.00 0.64
CA LEU A 125 4.50 21.52 1.37
C LEU A 125 3.98 22.82 0.74
N THR A 126 4.86 23.81 0.56
CA THR A 126 4.47 25.16 0.09
C THR A 126 4.23 25.22 -1.42
N GLY A 127 5.01 24.47 -2.19
CA GLY A 127 4.93 24.43 -3.65
C GLY A 127 3.84 23.51 -4.20
N THR A 128 3.47 22.48 -3.45
CA THR A 128 2.57 21.42 -3.93
C THR A 128 1.37 21.20 -3.03
N LEU A 129 1.55 20.74 -1.78
CA LEU A 129 0.43 20.31 -0.94
C LEU A 129 -0.56 21.42 -0.63
N LEU A 130 -0.08 22.62 -0.29
CA LEU A 130 -0.93 23.79 0.00
C LEU A 130 -1.67 24.34 -1.24
N ARG A 131 -1.31 23.87 -2.44
CA ARG A 131 -1.95 24.26 -3.70
C ARG A 131 -2.91 23.23 -4.25
N LEU A 132 -3.05 22.09 -3.57
CA LEU A 132 -4.00 21.06 -3.97
C LEU A 132 -5.45 21.56 -3.82
N PRO A 133 -6.35 21.13 -4.71
CA PRO A 133 -7.73 21.60 -4.69
C PRO A 133 -8.43 21.19 -3.39
N GLY A 134 -9.16 22.14 -2.81
CA GLY A 134 -10.00 21.90 -1.62
C GLY A 134 -9.25 21.69 -0.31
N VAL A 135 -7.94 21.82 -0.24
CA VAL A 135 -7.17 21.70 1.01
C VAL A 135 -7.50 22.87 1.94
N THR A 136 -7.92 22.54 3.18
CA THR A 136 -8.28 23.54 4.21
C THR A 136 -7.35 23.52 5.42
N ASP A 137 -6.76 22.36 5.74
CA ASP A 137 -5.82 22.21 6.86
C ASP A 137 -4.80 21.11 6.54
N ILE A 138 -3.55 21.33 6.97
CA ILE A 138 -2.45 20.36 6.85
C ILE A 138 -1.75 20.23 8.19
N ARG A 139 -1.58 18.99 8.65
CA ARG A 139 -0.81 18.64 9.86
C ARG A 139 0.33 17.70 9.51
N SER A 140 1.55 18.13 9.74
CA SER A 140 2.76 17.38 9.44
C SER A 140 3.35 16.74 10.70
N ASN A 141 3.46 15.42 10.71
CA ASN A 141 4.09 14.67 11.79
C ASN A 141 5.37 14.00 11.26
N PHE A 142 6.50 14.47 11.74
CA PHE A 142 7.80 13.96 11.33
C PHE A 142 8.11 12.64 12.05
N ALA A 143 8.46 11.61 11.30
CA ALA A 143 8.91 10.34 11.86
C ALA A 143 10.35 10.55 12.41
N ILE A 144 10.48 10.53 13.74
CA ILE A 144 11.79 10.63 14.40
C ILE A 144 12.57 9.32 14.19
N GLN A 145 11.85 8.19 14.27
CA GLN A 145 12.42 6.85 14.11
C GLN A 145 11.36 5.91 13.55
N THR A 146 11.75 5.06 12.62
CA THR A 146 10.92 3.92 12.19
C THR A 146 11.16 2.75 13.15
N VAL A 147 10.20 2.47 14.01
CA VAL A 147 10.27 1.34 14.96
C VAL A 147 9.98 0.02 14.28
N LYS A 148 9.05 0.04 13.31
CA LYS A 148 8.71 -1.11 12.48
C LYS A 148 8.33 -0.61 11.09
N ALA A 149 9.02 -1.09 10.08
CA ALA A 149 8.65 -0.91 8.68
C ALA A 149 7.41 -1.76 8.35
N GLN A 150 6.92 -1.66 7.14
CA GLN A 150 5.81 -2.48 6.67
C GLN A 150 6.17 -3.96 6.78
N GLY A 151 5.49 -4.66 7.67
CA GLY A 151 5.68 -6.09 7.89
C GLY A 151 4.75 -6.95 7.03
N PRO A 152 4.97 -8.29 7.04
CA PRO A 152 4.08 -9.21 6.35
C PRO A 152 2.67 -9.19 6.94
N LEU A 153 1.66 -9.39 6.10
CA LEU A 153 0.27 -9.53 6.54
C LEU A 153 0.10 -10.80 7.37
N PRO A 154 -0.62 -10.75 8.50
CA PRO A 154 -0.84 -11.89 9.38
C PRO A 154 -1.87 -12.84 8.75
N LEU A 155 -1.40 -13.86 8.02
CA LEU A 155 -2.27 -14.81 7.31
C LEU A 155 -2.69 -16.01 8.17
N ALA A 156 -2.10 -16.19 9.36
CA ALA A 156 -2.44 -17.28 10.28
C ALA A 156 -3.84 -17.04 10.88
N GLY A 157 -4.72 -18.04 10.78
CA GLY A 157 -6.06 -17.98 11.39
C GLY A 157 -7.11 -17.22 10.59
N LEU A 158 -6.81 -16.78 9.37
CA LEU A 158 -7.82 -16.20 8.49
C LEU A 158 -8.68 -17.29 7.87
N ASP A 159 -9.93 -17.44 8.34
CA ASP A 159 -11.00 -18.02 7.52
C ASP A 159 -11.40 -16.98 6.49
N VAL A 160 -10.80 -17.05 5.31
CA VAL A 160 -11.10 -16.07 4.26
C VAL A 160 -12.42 -16.43 3.60
N THR A 161 -13.50 -15.99 4.23
CA THR A 161 -14.73 -15.70 3.51
C THR A 161 -14.55 -14.28 2.94
N PRO A 162 -14.61 -14.06 1.62
CA PRO A 162 -14.49 -12.72 1.06
C PRO A 162 -15.58 -11.83 1.64
N ALA A 163 -15.20 -10.63 2.07
CA ALA A 163 -16.15 -9.63 2.50
C ALA A 163 -17.16 -9.35 1.37
N PRO A 164 -18.47 -9.36 1.62
CA PRO A 164 -19.45 -8.98 0.61
C PRO A 164 -19.28 -7.48 0.32
N GLY A 165 -18.95 -7.12 -0.93
CA GLY A 165 -19.21 -5.80 -1.44
C GLY A 165 -18.06 -4.78 -1.48
N ALA A 166 -16.95 -5.10 -2.15
CA ALA A 166 -16.09 -4.07 -2.70
C ALA A 166 -16.10 -4.18 -4.25
N GLY A 167 -17.17 -3.74 -4.86
CA GLY A 167 -17.22 -3.78 -6.33
C GLY A 167 -18.61 -3.70 -6.90
N ALA A 168 -19.24 -2.53 -6.83
CA ALA A 168 -20.24 -2.16 -7.81
C ALA A 168 -20.32 -0.62 -7.89
N SER A 169 -19.38 0.00 -8.57
CA SER A 169 -19.71 1.24 -9.25
C SER A 169 -20.52 0.85 -10.48
N ARG A 170 -21.83 0.95 -10.38
CA ARG A 170 -22.74 0.96 -11.54
C ARG A 170 -22.42 2.22 -12.33
N SER A 171 -22.00 2.04 -13.57
CA SER A 171 -22.19 3.06 -14.60
C SER A 171 -23.58 2.87 -15.23
N PRO A 172 -24.34 3.91 -15.50
CA PRO A 172 -25.36 3.90 -16.53
C PRO A 172 -24.77 4.03 -17.91
#